data_28081c719b12a6415642727e2cd0fa64
#
_entry.id   28081c719b12a6415642727e2cd0fa64
#
_cell.length_a   1.000
_cell.length_b   1.000
_cell.length_c   1.000
_cell.angle_alpha   90.00
_cell.angle_beta   90.00
_cell.angle_gamma   90.00
#
_symmetry.space_group_name_H-M   'P 1'
#
loop_
_entity.id
_entity.type
_entity.pdbx_description
1 polymer ?
#
loop_
_entity_poly.entity_id
_entity_poly.type
_entity_poly.pdbx_seq_one_letter_code
_entity_poly.pdbx_strand_id
1 'polypeptide(L)'
;MDELYAQMLVASRDINTHEYSHFNLLLYNVFMKKIVLAVLMDDIATINQKKDSTFAMLLEAQCRGWEVYTFDSIDMFYQEGKVLANARKTFVSDSEIDWYRIESEQILPLADVEVVFMRKDPPFDMDYIYATYLLEQAENSGVMVINKPSSLRDANEKLFALNFPDCIPSSIVSCNKSELTGFINEYKDVVVKPLDGMGGLNIHKLKTGDSNIDKVLSNLTNQGKRYIMAQKFLPAIKHGDKRILLINGKPVEYVLARIPAKGDFKGNLAAGATGIGQALSDRDRYLCEKIAPTLIDKELLFVGLDVIGDYITEINVTSPTGIRQLDKQFGINISAQLLDTVEEKLALR
;
A
#
# COMPACT_ATOMS: atom_id res chain seq x y z
N MET A 1 -0.53 22.88 35.35
CA MET A 1 -1.34 21.79 34.78
C MET A 1 -1.79 20.77 35.82
N ASP A 2 -0.98 20.52 36.84
CA ASP A 2 -1.29 19.50 37.87
C ASP A 2 -2.47 19.83 38.79
N GLU A 3 -2.71 21.10 39.06
CA GLU A 3 -3.77 21.53 39.99
C GLU A 3 -5.18 21.44 39.34
N LEU A 4 -5.29 21.66 38.05
CA LEU A 4 -6.54 21.50 37.28
C LEU A 4 -6.92 20.03 37.13
N TYR A 5 -5.92 19.16 36.92
CA TYR A 5 -6.08 17.72 36.84
C TYR A 5 -6.52 17.11 38.18
N ALA A 6 -5.97 17.61 39.30
CA ALA A 6 -6.35 17.20 40.65
C ALA A 6 -7.78 17.63 41.02
N GLN A 7 -8.21 18.84 40.61
CA GLN A 7 -9.59 19.33 40.82
C GLN A 7 -10.62 18.54 40.00
N MET A 8 -10.25 18.11 38.78
CA MET A 8 -11.09 17.28 37.92
C MET A 8 -11.26 15.84 38.45
N LEU A 9 -10.23 15.25 39.05
CA LEU A 9 -10.30 13.94 39.70
C LEU A 9 -11.22 13.94 40.94
N VAL A 10 -11.35 15.06 41.62
CA VAL A 10 -12.24 15.21 42.77
C VAL A 10 -13.69 15.33 42.34
N ALA A 11 -13.97 16.05 41.25
CA ALA A 11 -15.32 16.24 40.67
C ALA A 11 -15.90 14.94 40.06
N SER A 12 -15.05 13.98 39.70
CA SER A 12 -15.45 12.72 39.05
C SER A 12 -16.02 11.65 40.00
N ARG A 13 -16.00 11.87 41.30
CA ARG A 13 -16.42 10.85 42.29
C ARG A 13 -17.94 10.64 42.42
N ASP A 14 -18.75 11.56 41.86
CA ASP A 14 -20.21 11.53 42.00
C ASP A 14 -20.97 11.26 40.69
N ILE A 15 -20.29 10.85 39.60
CA ILE A 15 -20.91 10.64 38.29
C ILE A 15 -21.13 9.13 38.04
N ASN A 16 -22.32 8.78 37.55
CA ASN A 16 -22.75 7.40 37.26
C ASN A 16 -21.89 6.81 36.09
N THR A 17 -21.58 5.53 36.13
CA THR A 17 -20.63 4.85 35.20
C THR A 17 -20.90 5.06 33.71
N HIS A 18 -22.16 5.32 33.32
CA HIS A 18 -22.52 5.62 31.94
C HIS A 18 -22.19 7.05 31.53
N GLU A 19 -22.33 8.02 32.42
CA GLU A 19 -21.94 9.43 32.19
C GLU A 19 -20.42 9.60 32.24
N TYR A 20 -19.73 8.74 33.02
CA TYR A 20 -18.25 8.72 33.10
C TYR A 20 -17.61 8.34 31.76
N SER A 21 -18.21 7.44 30.99
CA SER A 21 -17.74 7.05 29.66
C SER A 21 -17.91 8.17 28.64
N HIS A 22 -19.06 8.87 28.67
CA HIS A 22 -19.34 9.99 27.79
C HIS A 22 -18.51 11.25 28.13
N PHE A 23 -18.30 11.51 29.43
CA PHE A 23 -17.52 12.65 29.88
C PHE A 23 -16.02 12.46 29.60
N ASN A 24 -15.48 11.25 29.82
CA ASN A 24 -14.11 10.92 29.45
C ASN A 24 -13.91 10.94 27.92
N LEU A 25 -14.88 10.51 27.14
CA LEU A 25 -14.85 10.58 25.67
C LEU A 25 -14.89 12.03 25.17
N LEU A 26 -15.68 12.89 25.82
CA LEU A 26 -15.75 14.34 25.54
C LEU A 26 -14.44 15.05 25.94
N LEU A 27 -13.88 14.75 27.12
CA LEU A 27 -12.58 15.28 27.56
C LEU A 27 -11.44 14.78 26.68
N TYR A 28 -11.43 13.51 26.31
CA TYR A 28 -10.48 12.93 25.38
C TYR A 28 -10.51 13.66 24.03
N ASN A 29 -11.70 13.95 23.49
CA ASN A 29 -11.86 14.67 22.22
C ASN A 29 -11.54 16.19 22.31
N VAL A 30 -11.63 16.80 23.49
CA VAL A 30 -11.32 18.25 23.69
C VAL A 30 -9.82 18.48 23.89
N PHE A 31 -9.07 17.50 24.44
CA PHE A 31 -7.64 17.64 24.73
C PHE A 31 -6.70 16.96 23.73
N MET A 32 -7.22 16.04 22.89
CA MET A 32 -6.39 15.44 21.85
C MET A 32 -6.16 16.45 20.73
N LYS A 33 -4.89 16.73 20.46
CA LYS A 33 -4.50 17.53 19.29
C LYS A 33 -5.12 16.86 18.06
N LYS A 34 -5.93 17.61 17.32
CA LYS A 34 -6.56 17.12 16.09
C LYS A 34 -5.47 16.66 15.11
N ILE A 35 -5.50 15.39 14.72
CA ILE A 35 -4.55 14.87 13.76
C ILE A 35 -4.87 15.45 12.38
N VAL A 36 -3.87 15.99 11.73
CA VAL A 36 -3.92 16.45 10.33
C VAL A 36 -3.22 15.40 9.47
N LEU A 37 -3.97 14.80 8.56
CA LEU A 37 -3.51 13.83 7.57
C LEU A 37 -3.39 14.50 6.21
N ALA A 38 -2.22 14.49 5.62
CA ALA A 38 -2.02 14.83 4.23
C ALA A 38 -1.80 13.55 3.41
N VAL A 39 -2.45 13.43 2.26
CA VAL A 39 -2.37 12.24 1.41
C VAL A 39 -1.88 12.64 0.02
N LEU A 40 -0.67 12.17 -0.31
CA LEU A 40 -0.15 12.23 -1.68
C LEU A 40 -0.77 11.08 -2.47
N MET A 41 -1.64 11.40 -3.40
CA MET A 41 -2.41 10.43 -4.20
C MET A 41 -2.75 10.99 -5.58
N ASP A 42 -3.24 10.15 -6.47
CA ASP A 42 -3.84 10.61 -7.73
C ASP A 42 -5.08 11.49 -7.47
N ASP A 43 -5.45 12.30 -8.46
CA ASP A 43 -6.63 13.18 -8.31
C ASP A 43 -7.83 12.37 -7.83
N ILE A 44 -8.41 12.82 -6.73
CA ILE A 44 -9.56 12.16 -6.11
C ILE A 44 -10.72 11.94 -7.07
N ALA A 45 -10.90 12.82 -8.04
CA ALA A 45 -11.93 12.70 -9.07
C ALA A 45 -11.75 11.47 -9.98
N THR A 46 -10.54 10.93 -10.07
CA THR A 46 -10.18 9.83 -10.99
C THR A 46 -10.24 8.46 -10.36
N ILE A 47 -10.26 8.36 -9.03
CA ILE A 47 -10.25 7.08 -8.33
C ILE A 47 -11.60 6.36 -8.40
N ASN A 48 -11.57 5.05 -8.27
CA ASN A 48 -12.78 4.24 -8.16
C ASN A 48 -13.13 4.01 -6.70
N GLN A 49 -14.00 4.85 -6.13
CA GLN A 49 -14.39 4.79 -4.72
C GLN A 49 -14.84 3.39 -4.24
N LYS A 50 -15.45 2.57 -5.11
CA LYS A 50 -15.92 1.22 -4.74
C LYS A 50 -14.80 0.21 -4.50
N LYS A 51 -13.58 0.49 -4.98
CA LYS A 51 -12.42 -0.42 -4.94
C LYS A 51 -11.19 0.19 -4.30
N ASP A 52 -11.14 1.51 -4.22
CA ASP A 52 -9.95 2.24 -3.80
C ASP A 52 -9.71 2.10 -2.30
N SER A 53 -8.47 1.74 -1.92
CA SER A 53 -8.07 1.58 -0.53
C SER A 53 -7.74 2.91 0.14
N THR A 54 -7.24 3.87 -0.62
CA THR A 54 -6.97 5.23 -0.10
C THR A 54 -8.28 5.89 0.30
N PHE A 55 -9.32 5.75 -0.52
CA PHE A 55 -10.66 6.24 -0.17
C PHE A 55 -11.18 5.66 1.15
N ALA A 56 -10.98 4.35 1.40
CA ALA A 56 -11.35 3.74 2.69
C ALA A 56 -10.57 4.35 3.86
N MET A 57 -9.29 4.65 3.67
CA MET A 57 -8.46 5.32 4.68
C MET A 57 -8.94 6.75 4.97
N LEU A 58 -9.33 7.50 3.92
CA LEU A 58 -9.89 8.86 4.07
C LEU A 58 -11.21 8.83 4.86
N LEU A 59 -12.12 7.90 4.56
CA LEU A 59 -13.38 7.72 5.29
C LEU A 59 -13.14 7.45 6.77
N GLU A 60 -12.24 6.54 7.09
CA GLU A 60 -11.90 6.21 8.47
C GLU A 60 -11.25 7.38 9.20
N ALA A 61 -10.31 8.10 8.55
CA ALA A 61 -9.67 9.28 9.13
C ALA A 61 -10.71 10.35 9.50
N GLN A 62 -11.67 10.62 8.62
CA GLN A 62 -12.75 11.55 8.92
C GLN A 62 -13.69 11.05 10.01
N CYS A 63 -13.99 9.75 10.07
CA CYS A 63 -14.79 9.16 11.14
C CYS A 63 -14.14 9.40 12.52
N ARG A 64 -12.81 9.42 12.58
CA ARG A 64 -12.01 9.75 13.78
C ARG A 64 -11.90 11.26 14.05
N GLY A 65 -12.47 12.09 13.18
CA GLY A 65 -12.37 13.56 13.30
C GLY A 65 -11.03 14.13 12.85
N TRP A 66 -10.21 13.36 12.12
CA TRP A 66 -8.98 13.88 11.54
C TRP A 66 -9.29 14.92 10.46
N GLU A 67 -8.40 15.88 10.30
CA GLU A 67 -8.46 16.81 9.18
C GLU A 67 -7.68 16.23 7.99
N VAL A 68 -8.30 16.21 6.82
CA VAL A 68 -7.75 15.52 5.65
C VAL A 68 -7.44 16.50 4.54
N TYR A 69 -6.20 16.45 4.05
CA TYR A 69 -5.75 17.13 2.84
C TYR A 69 -5.30 16.13 1.79
N THR A 70 -5.61 16.38 0.53
CA THR A 70 -5.12 15.58 -0.61
C THR A 70 -4.32 16.46 -1.57
N PHE A 71 -3.30 15.89 -2.18
CA PHE A 71 -2.47 16.54 -3.20
C PHE A 71 -1.82 15.48 -4.11
N ASP A 72 -1.48 15.86 -5.33
CA ASP A 72 -0.69 15.00 -6.24
C ASP A 72 0.81 15.32 -6.13
N SER A 73 1.67 14.47 -6.68
CA SER A 73 3.12 14.67 -6.71
C SER A 73 3.53 15.96 -7.41
N ILE A 74 2.78 16.38 -8.43
CA ILE A 74 3.00 17.66 -9.16
C ILE A 74 2.66 18.90 -8.33
N ASP A 75 1.88 18.73 -7.28
CA ASP A 75 1.49 19.80 -6.35
C ASP A 75 2.55 20.05 -5.27
N MET A 76 3.52 19.13 -5.10
CA MET A 76 4.55 19.19 -4.07
C MET A 76 5.81 19.89 -4.58
N PHE A 77 6.38 20.77 -3.75
CA PHE A 77 7.59 21.51 -4.09
C PHE A 77 8.45 21.81 -2.86
N TYR A 78 9.72 22.09 -3.09
CA TYR A 78 10.66 22.50 -2.05
C TYR A 78 11.02 23.95 -2.23
N GLN A 79 10.89 24.73 -1.16
CA GLN A 79 11.27 26.14 -1.15
C GLN A 79 11.82 26.53 0.22
N GLU A 80 12.97 27.20 0.23
CA GLU A 80 13.58 27.80 1.42
C GLU A 80 13.66 26.87 2.64
N GLY A 81 14.09 25.62 2.41
CA GLY A 81 14.26 24.64 3.47
C GLY A 81 12.97 23.89 3.86
N LYS A 82 11.85 24.14 3.19
CA LYS A 82 10.55 23.53 3.50
C LYS A 82 10.01 22.75 2.32
N VAL A 83 9.33 21.65 2.62
CA VAL A 83 8.51 20.94 1.65
C VAL A 83 7.07 21.44 1.80
N LEU A 84 6.52 21.87 0.70
CA LEU A 84 5.19 22.49 0.59
C LEU A 84 4.35 21.71 -0.41
N ALA A 85 3.04 21.72 -0.26
CA ALA A 85 2.11 21.17 -1.24
C ALA A 85 0.95 22.14 -1.48
N ASN A 86 0.52 22.29 -2.74
CA ASN A 86 -0.78 22.89 -3.06
C ASN A 86 -1.86 21.87 -2.69
N ALA A 87 -2.27 21.86 -1.45
CA ALA A 87 -3.13 20.84 -0.87
C ALA A 87 -4.59 21.29 -0.83
N ARG A 88 -5.47 20.33 -1.05
CA ARG A 88 -6.93 20.48 -1.05
C ARG A 88 -7.49 19.89 0.22
N LYS A 89 -8.12 20.72 1.05
CA LYS A 89 -8.89 20.23 2.19
C LYS A 89 -10.07 19.45 1.67
N THR A 90 -10.04 18.13 1.88
CA THR A 90 -10.91 17.17 1.21
C THR A 90 -11.86 16.53 2.20
N PHE A 91 -13.12 16.48 1.83
CA PHE A 91 -14.16 15.77 2.54
C PHE A 91 -14.68 14.63 1.68
N VAL A 92 -14.84 13.42 2.25
CA VAL A 92 -15.36 12.25 1.55
C VAL A 92 -16.56 11.66 2.27
N SER A 93 -17.46 11.00 1.53
CA SER A 93 -18.61 10.28 2.07
C SER A 93 -18.82 8.97 1.31
N ASP A 94 -19.25 7.90 1.99
CA ASP A 94 -19.53 6.62 1.32
C ASP A 94 -20.90 6.66 0.62
N SER A 95 -21.02 7.55 -0.37
CA SER A 95 -22.21 7.81 -1.18
C SER A 95 -21.89 7.55 -2.65
N GLU A 96 -22.88 7.15 -3.45
CA GLU A 96 -22.71 7.00 -4.89
C GLU A 96 -22.71 8.36 -5.63
N ILE A 97 -23.28 9.38 -5.02
CA ILE A 97 -23.41 10.74 -5.55
C ILE A 97 -22.75 11.68 -4.55
N ASP A 98 -21.99 12.67 -5.05
CA ASP A 98 -21.32 13.69 -4.22
C ASP A 98 -20.43 13.07 -3.12
N TRP A 99 -19.69 12.02 -3.48
CA TRP A 99 -18.87 11.22 -2.56
C TRP A 99 -17.61 11.95 -2.10
N TYR A 100 -17.25 13.07 -2.69
CA TYR A 100 -16.20 13.97 -2.22
C TYR A 100 -16.54 15.43 -2.48
N ARG A 101 -15.94 16.32 -1.72
CA ARG A 101 -15.92 17.76 -1.97
C ARG A 101 -14.60 18.36 -1.51
N ILE A 102 -14.15 19.37 -2.20
CA ILE A 102 -13.02 20.21 -1.79
C ILE A 102 -13.59 21.42 -1.03
N GLU A 103 -13.18 21.60 0.23
CA GLU A 103 -13.61 22.73 1.06
C GLU A 103 -12.78 23.98 0.80
N SER A 104 -11.46 23.80 0.62
CA SER A 104 -10.51 24.88 0.37
C SER A 104 -9.24 24.32 -0.28
N GLU A 105 -8.47 25.21 -0.91
CA GLU A 105 -7.14 24.94 -1.41
C GLU A 105 -6.16 25.89 -0.74
N GLN A 106 -4.98 25.38 -0.38
CA GLN A 106 -3.94 26.18 0.27
C GLN A 106 -2.56 25.61 0.06
N ILE A 107 -1.54 26.46 0.19
CA ILE A 107 -0.17 25.99 0.32
C ILE A 107 0.01 25.46 1.74
N LEU A 108 0.24 24.16 1.88
CA LEU A 108 0.39 23.45 3.14
C LEU A 108 1.86 23.07 3.34
N PRO A 109 2.55 23.60 4.36
CA PRO A 109 3.84 23.06 4.77
C PRO A 109 3.67 21.65 5.33
N LEU A 110 4.37 20.66 4.76
CA LEU A 110 4.21 19.28 5.22
C LEU A 110 4.75 19.06 6.65
N ALA A 111 5.58 19.96 7.16
CA ALA A 111 6.00 19.94 8.55
C ALA A 111 4.88 20.30 9.55
N ASP A 112 3.78 20.90 9.08
CA ASP A 112 2.67 21.35 9.92
C ASP A 112 1.57 20.26 10.08
N VAL A 113 1.76 19.09 9.47
CA VAL A 113 0.84 17.95 9.61
C VAL A 113 1.45 16.85 10.48
N GLU A 114 0.62 16.03 11.11
CA GLU A 114 1.07 14.91 11.93
C GLU A 114 1.52 13.72 11.08
N VAL A 115 0.84 13.46 9.96
CA VAL A 115 1.13 12.31 9.12
C VAL A 115 0.89 12.58 7.64
N VAL A 116 1.78 12.05 6.81
CA VAL A 116 1.63 12.01 5.35
C VAL A 116 1.52 10.56 4.88
N PHE A 117 0.48 10.24 4.14
CA PHE A 117 0.38 8.96 3.44
C PHE A 117 0.86 9.11 1.99
N MET A 118 1.86 8.33 1.61
CA MET A 118 2.29 8.18 0.23
C MET A 118 1.43 7.09 -0.44
N ARG A 119 0.41 7.52 -1.15
CA ARG A 119 -0.60 6.65 -1.79
C ARG A 119 -0.68 6.86 -3.31
N LYS A 120 0.32 7.52 -3.89
CA LYS A 120 0.44 7.66 -5.34
C LYS A 120 0.56 6.29 -5.98
N ASP A 121 -0.28 6.03 -6.97
CA ASP A 121 -0.19 4.80 -7.76
C ASP A 121 1.08 4.81 -8.65
N PRO A 122 1.66 3.65 -8.94
CA PRO A 122 2.71 3.55 -9.96
C PRO A 122 2.28 4.17 -11.30
N PRO A 123 3.22 4.59 -12.16
CA PRO A 123 4.52 3.95 -12.36
C PRO A 123 5.56 4.31 -11.31
N PHE A 124 6.41 3.33 -10.95
CA PHE A 124 7.58 3.54 -10.12
C PHE A 124 8.74 4.02 -11.00
N ASP A 125 8.69 5.28 -11.36
CA ASP A 125 9.63 5.97 -12.24
C ASP A 125 10.47 7.03 -11.50
N MET A 126 11.21 7.84 -12.24
CA MET A 126 12.05 8.87 -11.63
C MET A 126 11.24 9.96 -10.95
N ASP A 127 10.06 10.31 -11.44
CA ASP A 127 9.20 11.31 -10.81
C ASP A 127 8.65 10.79 -9.47
N TYR A 128 8.29 9.50 -9.40
CA TYR A 128 7.97 8.85 -8.13
C TYR A 128 9.16 8.90 -7.15
N ILE A 129 10.36 8.59 -7.63
CA ILE A 129 11.60 8.65 -6.82
C ILE A 129 11.84 10.07 -6.31
N TYR A 130 11.68 11.10 -7.17
CA TYR A 130 11.84 12.51 -6.75
C TYR A 130 10.80 12.90 -5.69
N ALA A 131 9.56 12.47 -5.83
CA ALA A 131 8.53 12.69 -4.81
C ALA A 131 8.95 12.09 -3.46
N THR A 132 9.54 10.88 -3.44
CA THR A 132 10.02 10.27 -2.20
C THR A 132 11.19 11.03 -1.58
N TYR A 133 12.08 11.67 -2.35
CA TYR A 133 13.13 12.54 -1.81
C TYR A 133 12.55 13.79 -1.13
N LEU A 134 11.53 14.40 -1.70
CA LEU A 134 10.84 15.52 -1.07
C LEU A 134 10.13 15.08 0.22
N LEU A 135 9.44 13.94 0.21
CA LEU A 135 8.82 13.39 1.42
C LEU A 135 9.83 13.06 2.51
N GLU A 136 11.04 12.62 2.16
CA GLU A 136 12.12 12.39 3.13
C GLU A 136 12.57 13.69 3.80
N GLN A 137 12.61 14.81 3.05
CA GLN A 137 12.86 16.11 3.67
C GLN A 137 11.74 16.55 4.62
N ALA A 138 10.47 16.22 4.30
CA ALA A 138 9.37 16.42 5.21
C ALA A 138 9.50 15.53 6.46
N GLU A 139 9.87 14.26 6.30
CA GLU A 139 10.12 13.32 7.40
C GLU A 139 11.24 13.84 8.34
N ASN A 140 12.33 14.38 7.77
CA ASN A 140 13.42 15.00 8.52
C ASN A 140 12.98 16.24 9.32
N SER A 141 11.87 16.86 8.95
CA SER A 141 11.25 17.97 9.69
C SER A 141 10.30 17.53 10.80
N GLY A 142 10.15 16.19 11.02
CA GLY A 142 9.41 15.61 12.14
C GLY A 142 8.04 15.02 11.78
N VAL A 143 7.54 15.17 10.53
CA VAL A 143 6.28 14.55 10.12
C VAL A 143 6.44 13.02 9.98
N MET A 144 5.40 12.25 10.30
CA MET A 144 5.37 10.82 10.02
C MET A 144 4.99 10.60 8.55
N VAL A 145 5.84 9.92 7.77
CA VAL A 145 5.50 9.54 6.39
C VAL A 145 5.31 8.03 6.29
N ILE A 146 4.22 7.58 5.70
CA ILE A 146 3.83 6.17 5.55
C ILE A 146 3.59 5.85 4.05
N ASN A 147 4.28 4.86 3.52
CA ASN A 147 5.44 4.15 4.06
C ASN A 147 6.68 5.04 4.03
N LYS A 148 7.73 4.66 4.79
CA LYS A 148 8.99 5.42 4.87
C LYS A 148 9.58 5.72 3.49
N PRO A 149 9.88 6.97 3.14
CA PRO A 149 10.27 7.36 1.78
C PRO A 149 11.54 6.67 1.28
N SER A 150 12.56 6.53 2.12
CA SER A 150 13.79 5.81 1.76
C SER A 150 13.53 4.34 1.48
N SER A 151 12.64 3.70 2.23
CA SER A 151 12.27 2.30 2.04
C SER A 151 11.42 2.09 0.80
N LEU A 152 10.57 3.04 0.42
CA LEU A 152 9.84 3.00 -0.86
C LEU A 152 10.81 2.97 -2.04
N ARG A 153 11.88 3.77 -2.02
CA ARG A 153 12.91 3.75 -3.07
C ARG A 153 13.68 2.45 -3.14
N ASP A 154 13.92 1.83 -1.98
CA ASP A 154 14.75 0.63 -1.84
C ASP A 154 13.99 -0.68 -2.10
N ALA A 155 12.66 -0.67 -2.03
CA ALA A 155 11.81 -1.84 -2.11
C ALA A 155 10.99 -1.90 -3.41
N ASN A 156 11.64 -2.11 -4.55
CA ASN A 156 10.92 -2.43 -5.79
C ASN A 156 10.07 -3.69 -5.59
N GLU A 157 8.81 -3.66 -5.93
CA GLU A 157 7.80 -4.70 -5.63
C GLU A 157 8.20 -6.13 -6.05
N LYS A 158 9.01 -6.26 -7.13
CA LYS A 158 9.45 -7.55 -7.66
C LYS A 158 10.84 -7.94 -7.17
N LEU A 159 11.77 -6.96 -7.15
CA LEU A 159 13.16 -7.21 -6.72
C LEU A 159 13.27 -7.39 -5.21
N PHE A 160 12.46 -6.70 -4.44
CA PHE A 160 12.47 -6.83 -2.98
C PHE A 160 12.15 -8.25 -2.51
N ALA A 161 11.31 -8.98 -3.26
CA ALA A 161 11.00 -10.38 -2.97
C ALA A 161 12.24 -11.29 -3.07
N LEU A 162 13.28 -10.93 -3.82
CA LEU A 162 14.53 -11.70 -3.94
C LEU A 162 15.30 -11.82 -2.61
N ASN A 163 15.03 -10.95 -1.63
CA ASN A 163 15.60 -11.06 -0.29
C ASN A 163 15.09 -12.31 0.47
N PHE A 164 14.07 -12.99 -0.05
CA PHE A 164 13.41 -14.14 0.57
C PHE A 164 13.41 -15.36 -0.38
N PRO A 165 14.60 -15.90 -0.75
CA PRO A 165 14.74 -16.93 -1.79
C PRO A 165 13.92 -18.19 -1.51
N ASP A 166 13.72 -18.56 -0.24
CA ASP A 166 12.94 -19.75 0.16
C ASP A 166 11.41 -19.51 0.08
N CYS A 167 10.99 -18.26 -0.12
CA CYS A 167 9.59 -17.86 -0.17
C CYS A 167 9.10 -17.54 -1.59
N ILE A 168 9.99 -17.49 -2.58
CA ILE A 168 9.66 -17.12 -3.97
C ILE A 168 9.81 -18.32 -4.91
N PRO A 169 9.16 -18.32 -6.08
CA PRO A 169 9.44 -19.32 -7.10
C PRO A 169 10.85 -19.11 -7.68
N SER A 170 11.43 -20.15 -8.28
CA SER A 170 12.68 -20.01 -9.02
C SER A 170 12.59 -18.84 -9.99
N SER A 171 13.56 -17.94 -9.92
CA SER A 171 13.54 -16.64 -10.61
C SER A 171 14.90 -16.30 -11.16
N ILE A 172 14.93 -15.56 -12.26
CA ILE A 172 16.11 -14.88 -12.80
C ILE A 172 15.77 -13.43 -13.11
N VAL A 173 16.71 -12.53 -12.87
CA VAL A 173 16.65 -11.13 -13.29
C VAL A 173 17.82 -10.86 -14.21
N SER A 174 17.55 -10.59 -15.45
CA SER A 174 18.60 -10.35 -16.47
C SER A 174 18.05 -9.47 -17.62
N CYS A 175 18.95 -8.84 -18.34
CA CYS A 175 18.69 -8.26 -19.66
C CYS A 175 19.31 -9.11 -20.78
N ASN A 176 20.08 -10.14 -20.43
CA ASN A 176 20.74 -11.02 -21.38
C ASN A 176 19.78 -12.09 -21.90
N LYS A 177 19.49 -12.04 -23.19
CA LYS A 177 18.55 -12.97 -23.83
C LYS A 177 18.97 -14.43 -23.75
N SER A 178 20.28 -14.73 -23.80
CA SER A 178 20.77 -16.10 -23.71
C SER A 178 20.47 -16.71 -22.33
N GLU A 179 20.72 -15.96 -21.26
CA GLU A 179 20.43 -16.36 -19.88
C GLU A 179 18.92 -16.59 -19.67
N LEU A 180 18.09 -15.64 -20.14
CA LEU A 180 16.64 -15.75 -20.06
C LEU A 180 16.12 -16.98 -20.84
N THR A 181 16.66 -17.22 -22.05
CA THR A 181 16.31 -18.42 -22.85
C THR A 181 16.76 -19.70 -22.17
N GLY A 182 17.95 -19.71 -21.55
CA GLY A 182 18.42 -20.81 -20.72
C GLY A 182 17.46 -21.15 -19.60
N PHE A 183 17.01 -20.16 -18.87
CA PHE A 183 16.01 -20.29 -17.79
C PHE A 183 14.66 -20.82 -18.31
N ILE A 184 14.18 -20.36 -19.47
CA ILE A 184 12.94 -20.87 -20.09
C ILE A 184 13.11 -22.37 -20.45
N ASN A 185 14.27 -22.76 -20.99
CA ASN A 185 14.55 -24.14 -21.35
C ASN A 185 14.66 -25.05 -20.14
N GLU A 186 15.14 -24.57 -19.01
CA GLU A 186 15.23 -25.30 -17.75
C GLU A 186 13.85 -25.55 -17.12
N TYR A 187 13.07 -24.47 -16.94
CA TYR A 187 11.79 -24.55 -16.20
C TYR A 187 10.57 -24.85 -17.07
N LYS A 188 10.70 -24.89 -18.41
CA LYS A 188 9.69 -25.20 -19.42
C LYS A 188 8.56 -24.19 -19.55
N ASP A 189 7.86 -23.87 -18.47
CA ASP A 189 6.82 -22.86 -18.37
C ASP A 189 7.31 -21.73 -17.46
N VAL A 190 7.39 -20.49 -17.97
CA VAL A 190 7.81 -19.32 -17.20
C VAL A 190 6.89 -18.13 -17.45
N VAL A 191 6.88 -17.21 -16.51
CA VAL A 191 6.29 -15.88 -16.66
C VAL A 191 7.43 -14.86 -16.72
N VAL A 192 7.42 -14.02 -17.76
CA VAL A 192 8.34 -12.89 -17.88
C VAL A 192 7.59 -11.58 -17.66
N LYS A 193 8.20 -10.66 -16.90
CA LYS A 193 7.56 -9.41 -16.51
C LYS A 193 8.58 -8.27 -16.39
N PRO A 194 8.20 -7.02 -16.76
CA PRO A 194 9.04 -5.85 -16.49
C PRO A 194 9.11 -5.58 -14.98
N LEU A 195 10.14 -4.85 -14.54
CA LEU A 195 10.35 -4.54 -13.12
C LEU A 195 9.57 -3.31 -12.65
N ASP A 196 9.16 -2.45 -13.59
CA ASP A 196 8.49 -1.17 -13.38
C ASP A 196 6.99 -1.17 -13.73
N GLY A 197 6.47 -2.30 -14.23
CA GLY A 197 5.08 -2.45 -14.67
C GLY A 197 4.13 -2.83 -13.53
N MET A 198 2.89 -2.33 -13.59
CA MET A 198 1.80 -2.64 -12.67
C MET A 198 0.57 -3.22 -13.41
N GLY A 199 -0.41 -3.72 -12.65
CA GLY A 199 -1.72 -4.13 -13.20
C GLY A 199 -1.69 -5.30 -14.18
N GLY A 200 -0.58 -6.04 -14.27
CA GLY A 200 -0.42 -7.16 -15.20
C GLY A 200 -0.04 -6.74 -16.62
N LEU A 201 0.32 -5.47 -16.86
CA LEU A 201 0.79 -4.99 -18.15
C LEU A 201 2.12 -5.64 -18.53
N ASN A 202 2.25 -6.02 -19.80
CA ASN A 202 3.46 -6.63 -20.37
C ASN A 202 3.94 -7.90 -19.63
N ILE A 203 3.04 -8.61 -18.94
CA ILE A 203 3.32 -9.95 -18.41
C ILE A 203 3.02 -10.98 -19.49
N HIS A 204 4.01 -11.82 -19.79
CA HIS A 204 3.88 -12.89 -20.79
C HIS A 204 4.18 -14.25 -20.17
N LYS A 205 3.38 -15.24 -20.51
CA LYS A 205 3.70 -16.63 -20.25
C LYS A 205 4.41 -17.19 -21.50
N LEU A 206 5.56 -17.81 -21.30
CA LEU A 206 6.38 -18.41 -22.34
C LEU A 206 6.64 -19.89 -22.02
N LYS A 207 6.64 -20.71 -23.07
CA LYS A 207 6.98 -22.13 -22.99
C LYS A 207 8.19 -22.44 -23.86
N THR A 208 8.97 -23.41 -23.46
CA THR A 208 10.06 -23.92 -24.31
C THR A 208 9.52 -24.31 -25.71
N GLY A 209 10.14 -23.77 -26.75
CA GLY A 209 9.74 -23.99 -28.14
C GLY A 209 8.74 -23.01 -28.71
N ASP A 210 8.23 -22.05 -27.91
CA ASP A 210 7.37 -21.00 -28.46
C ASP A 210 8.12 -20.16 -29.48
N SER A 211 7.53 -19.93 -30.65
CA SER A 211 8.14 -19.19 -31.74
C SER A 211 8.31 -17.69 -31.47
N ASN A 212 7.62 -17.16 -30.45
CA ASN A 212 7.65 -15.75 -30.09
C ASN A 212 8.62 -15.39 -28.97
N ILE A 213 9.34 -16.35 -28.37
CA ILE A 213 10.28 -16.12 -27.26
C ILE A 213 11.24 -14.98 -27.60
N ASP A 214 11.90 -15.06 -28.76
CA ASP A 214 12.89 -14.06 -29.18
C ASP A 214 12.30 -12.67 -29.27
N LYS A 215 11.12 -12.56 -29.87
CA LYS A 215 10.40 -11.28 -30.01
C LYS A 215 10.00 -10.69 -28.64
N VAL A 216 9.42 -11.52 -27.75
CA VAL A 216 8.97 -11.06 -26.43
C VAL A 216 10.16 -10.62 -25.59
N LEU A 217 11.23 -11.42 -25.52
CA LEU A 217 12.44 -11.07 -24.77
C LEU A 217 13.11 -9.81 -25.32
N SER A 218 13.23 -9.69 -26.67
CA SER A 218 13.81 -8.50 -27.29
C SER A 218 13.02 -7.23 -26.95
N ASN A 219 11.69 -7.29 -26.96
CA ASN A 219 10.84 -6.16 -26.65
C ASN A 219 10.95 -5.78 -25.16
N LEU A 220 10.76 -6.73 -24.25
CA LEU A 220 10.78 -6.48 -22.81
C LEU A 220 12.14 -5.98 -22.33
N THR A 221 13.25 -6.59 -22.85
CA THR A 221 14.60 -6.17 -22.48
C THR A 221 15.07 -4.89 -23.20
N ASN A 222 14.23 -4.29 -24.05
CA ASN A 222 14.67 -3.18 -24.92
C ASN A 222 15.99 -3.50 -25.61
N GLN A 223 16.02 -4.62 -26.35
CA GLN A 223 17.20 -5.12 -27.06
C GLN A 223 18.40 -5.38 -26.12
N GLY A 224 18.17 -5.92 -24.95
CA GLY A 224 19.22 -6.26 -23.97
C GLY A 224 19.70 -5.08 -23.11
N LYS A 225 18.96 -3.97 -23.08
CA LYS A 225 19.33 -2.76 -22.32
C LYS A 225 18.52 -2.56 -21.04
N ARG A 226 17.46 -3.35 -20.83
CA ARG A 226 16.56 -3.26 -19.66
C ARG A 226 16.49 -4.60 -18.96
N TYR A 227 16.67 -4.59 -17.64
CA TYR A 227 16.42 -5.77 -16.81
C TYR A 227 14.95 -6.13 -16.78
N ILE A 228 14.69 -7.44 -16.87
CA ILE A 228 13.36 -8.03 -16.64
C ILE A 228 13.48 -9.19 -15.68
N MET A 229 12.35 -9.62 -15.10
CA MET A 229 12.29 -10.83 -14.29
C MET A 229 11.62 -11.96 -15.09
N ALA A 230 12.20 -13.15 -15.03
CA ALA A 230 11.54 -14.38 -15.40
C ALA A 230 11.39 -15.28 -14.18
N GLN A 231 10.19 -15.84 -13.98
CA GLN A 231 9.87 -16.73 -12.86
C GLN A 231 9.23 -18.00 -13.38
N LYS A 232 9.52 -19.12 -12.71
CA LYS A 232 8.83 -20.38 -12.96
C LYS A 232 7.31 -20.17 -12.85
N PHE A 233 6.56 -20.61 -13.86
CA PHE A 233 5.11 -20.51 -13.85
C PHE A 233 4.50 -21.37 -12.73
N LEU A 234 3.57 -20.79 -12.01
CA LEU A 234 2.87 -21.44 -10.90
C LEU A 234 1.45 -21.84 -11.35
N PRO A 235 1.18 -23.14 -11.61
CA PRO A 235 -0.17 -23.59 -12.03
C PRO A 235 -1.25 -23.32 -10.99
N ALA A 236 -0.86 -23.09 -9.74
CA ALA A 236 -1.76 -22.72 -8.64
C ALA A 236 -2.48 -21.37 -8.85
N ILE A 237 -2.05 -20.54 -9.83
CA ILE A 237 -2.74 -19.31 -10.23
C ILE A 237 -4.23 -19.53 -10.56
N LYS A 238 -4.62 -20.72 -11.03
CA LYS A 238 -6.02 -21.09 -11.27
C LYS A 238 -6.91 -20.99 -10.01
N HIS A 239 -6.30 -21.04 -8.82
CA HIS A 239 -6.97 -20.89 -7.53
C HIS A 239 -6.87 -19.46 -7.00
N GLY A 240 -6.24 -18.56 -7.75
CA GLY A 240 -6.09 -17.15 -7.47
C GLY A 240 -4.67 -16.73 -7.14
N ASP A 241 -4.42 -15.46 -7.41
CA ASP A 241 -3.31 -14.67 -6.91
C ASP A 241 -3.79 -13.98 -5.64
N LYS A 242 -3.32 -14.42 -4.48
CA LYS A 242 -3.80 -13.94 -3.18
C LYS A 242 -3.12 -12.61 -2.82
N ARG A 243 -3.91 -11.56 -2.56
CA ARG A 243 -3.45 -10.32 -1.94
C ARG A 243 -3.63 -10.42 -0.44
N ILE A 244 -2.52 -10.48 0.31
CA ILE A 244 -2.50 -10.41 1.76
C ILE A 244 -2.08 -9.00 2.14
N LEU A 245 -2.89 -8.32 2.96
CA LEU A 245 -2.55 -7.01 3.49
C LEU A 245 -1.84 -7.17 4.84
N LEU A 246 -0.74 -6.46 5.03
CA LEU A 246 0.00 -6.43 6.27
C LEU A 246 0.04 -4.99 6.82
N ILE A 247 -0.19 -4.87 8.13
CA ILE A 247 -0.07 -3.64 8.89
C ILE A 247 1.00 -3.83 9.96
N ASN A 248 2.07 -3.05 9.91
CA ASN A 248 3.21 -3.14 10.82
C ASN A 248 3.73 -4.59 10.98
N GLY A 249 3.88 -5.28 9.85
CA GLY A 249 4.34 -6.67 9.76
C GLY A 249 3.30 -7.73 10.13
N LYS A 250 2.11 -7.36 10.61
CA LYS A 250 1.04 -8.31 10.96
C LYS A 250 0.06 -8.45 9.81
N PRO A 251 -0.26 -9.67 9.34
CA PRO A 251 -1.27 -9.86 8.31
C PRO A 251 -2.67 -9.56 8.85
N VAL A 252 -3.50 -8.97 8.00
CA VAL A 252 -4.95 -8.93 8.21
C VAL A 252 -5.50 -10.37 8.15
N GLU A 253 -6.54 -10.67 8.90
CA GLU A 253 -7.05 -12.04 9.08
C GLU A 253 -7.50 -12.74 7.78
N TYR A 254 -7.86 -11.96 6.77
CA TYR A 254 -8.37 -12.46 5.49
C TYR A 254 -7.51 -12.03 4.31
N VAL A 255 -7.52 -12.85 3.26
CA VAL A 255 -6.84 -12.59 2.00
C VAL A 255 -7.84 -12.41 0.87
N LEU A 256 -7.50 -11.61 -0.13
CA LEU A 256 -8.26 -11.45 -1.34
C LEU A 256 -7.65 -12.34 -2.46
N ALA A 257 -8.23 -13.51 -2.70
CA ALA A 257 -7.86 -14.35 -3.84
C ALA A 257 -8.44 -13.73 -5.13
N ARG A 258 -7.57 -13.29 -6.02
CA ARG A 258 -7.90 -12.68 -7.31
C ARG A 258 -7.88 -13.79 -8.36
N ILE A 259 -9.06 -14.36 -8.66
CA ILE A 259 -9.21 -15.48 -9.58
C ILE A 259 -9.16 -14.96 -11.02
N PRO A 260 -8.23 -15.43 -11.87
CA PRO A 260 -8.16 -15.02 -13.26
C PRO A 260 -9.46 -15.28 -14.02
N ALA A 261 -9.75 -14.44 -15.02
CA ALA A 261 -10.84 -14.70 -15.95
C ALA A 261 -10.61 -16.01 -16.71
N LYS A 262 -11.68 -16.64 -17.19
CA LYS A 262 -11.60 -17.92 -17.91
C LYS A 262 -10.68 -17.78 -19.15
N GLY A 263 -9.62 -18.57 -19.18
CA GLY A 263 -8.62 -18.58 -20.26
C GLY A 263 -7.46 -17.60 -20.06
N ASP A 264 -7.46 -16.79 -18.98
CA ASP A 264 -6.34 -15.94 -18.59
C ASP A 264 -5.52 -16.57 -17.45
N PHE A 265 -4.31 -16.06 -17.23
CA PHE A 265 -3.42 -16.42 -16.13
C PHE A 265 -3.06 -15.21 -15.24
N LYS A 266 -3.66 -14.05 -15.48
CA LYS A 266 -3.41 -12.81 -14.72
C LYS A 266 -4.42 -12.65 -13.60
N GLY A 267 -3.94 -12.58 -12.37
CA GLY A 267 -4.77 -12.39 -11.18
C GLY A 267 -5.15 -10.92 -10.88
N ASN A 268 -4.73 -9.97 -11.72
CA ASN A 268 -4.97 -8.55 -11.44
C ASN A 268 -6.44 -8.19 -11.64
N LEU A 269 -7.06 -7.53 -10.65
CA LEU A 269 -8.45 -7.06 -10.75
C LEU A 269 -8.67 -6.08 -11.91
N ALA A 270 -7.66 -5.29 -12.25
CA ALA A 270 -7.66 -4.40 -13.41
C ALA A 270 -7.70 -5.18 -14.74
N ALA A 271 -7.20 -6.43 -14.77
CA ALA A 271 -7.26 -7.33 -15.92
C ALA A 271 -8.54 -8.18 -15.97
N GLY A 272 -9.53 -7.91 -15.10
CA GLY A 272 -10.82 -8.61 -15.10
C GLY A 272 -10.90 -9.81 -14.16
N ALA A 273 -9.94 -10.03 -13.27
CA ALA A 273 -10.02 -11.05 -12.25
C ALA A 273 -11.15 -10.78 -11.24
N THR A 274 -11.68 -11.84 -10.64
CA THR A 274 -12.69 -11.76 -9.58
C THR A 274 -12.04 -11.90 -8.22
N GLY A 275 -12.30 -10.96 -7.30
CA GLY A 275 -11.79 -10.98 -5.93
C GLY A 275 -12.70 -11.76 -4.98
N ILE A 276 -12.19 -12.86 -4.42
CA ILE A 276 -12.89 -13.70 -3.44
C ILE A 276 -12.09 -13.69 -2.15
N GLY A 277 -12.75 -13.26 -1.07
CA GLY A 277 -12.13 -13.29 0.26
C GLY A 277 -12.01 -14.71 0.81
N GLN A 278 -10.93 -15.01 1.50
CA GLN A 278 -10.62 -16.30 2.11
C GLN A 278 -9.91 -16.10 3.44
N ALA A 279 -9.96 -17.07 4.34
CA ALA A 279 -9.11 -17.08 5.52
C ALA A 279 -7.65 -17.33 5.12
N LEU A 280 -6.71 -16.81 5.91
CA LEU A 280 -5.29 -17.11 5.77
C LEU A 280 -5.04 -18.62 6.00
N SER A 281 -4.28 -19.26 5.08
CA SER A 281 -3.74 -20.60 5.31
C SER A 281 -2.51 -20.55 6.22
N ASP A 282 -2.09 -21.70 6.76
CA ASP A 282 -0.86 -21.82 7.54
C ASP A 282 0.37 -21.40 6.72
N ARG A 283 0.37 -21.70 5.41
CA ARG A 283 1.45 -21.26 4.52
C ARG A 283 1.46 -19.75 4.34
N ASP A 284 0.31 -19.11 4.22
CA ASP A 284 0.22 -17.65 4.13
C ASP A 284 0.77 -16.99 5.40
N ARG A 285 0.42 -17.52 6.58
CA ARG A 285 0.96 -17.04 7.88
C ARG A 285 2.48 -17.21 7.94
N TYR A 286 3.00 -18.36 7.56
CA TYR A 286 4.44 -18.62 7.49
C TYR A 286 5.17 -17.60 6.60
N LEU A 287 4.62 -17.32 5.39
CA LEU A 287 5.21 -16.33 4.49
C LEU A 287 5.22 -14.93 5.11
N CYS A 288 4.12 -14.53 5.73
CA CYS A 288 4.04 -13.26 6.45
C CYS A 288 5.06 -13.16 7.60
N GLU A 289 5.18 -14.20 8.42
CA GLU A 289 6.14 -14.26 9.53
C GLU A 289 7.59 -14.15 9.05
N LYS A 290 7.91 -14.74 7.90
CA LYS A 290 9.26 -14.67 7.33
C LYS A 290 9.67 -13.27 6.89
N ILE A 291 8.73 -12.49 6.34
CA ILE A 291 9.03 -11.15 5.83
C ILE A 291 8.81 -10.04 6.88
N ALA A 292 7.98 -10.28 7.88
CA ALA A 292 7.57 -9.27 8.86
C ALA A 292 8.74 -8.52 9.53
N PRO A 293 9.81 -9.18 10.00
CA PRO A 293 10.93 -8.48 10.62
C PRO A 293 11.58 -7.45 9.68
N THR A 294 11.74 -7.80 8.41
CA THR A 294 12.32 -6.90 7.40
C THR A 294 11.39 -5.73 7.08
N LEU A 295 10.06 -5.95 7.05
CA LEU A 295 9.09 -4.87 6.83
C LEU A 295 9.10 -3.87 8.00
N ILE A 296 9.18 -4.38 9.24
CA ILE A 296 9.23 -3.56 10.46
C ILE A 296 10.51 -2.74 10.49
N ASP A 297 11.66 -3.36 10.24
CA ASP A 297 12.98 -2.70 10.20
C ASP A 297 13.03 -1.59 9.16
N LYS A 298 12.41 -1.81 8.00
CA LYS A 298 12.30 -0.83 6.92
C LYS A 298 11.17 0.19 7.12
N GLU A 299 10.43 0.15 8.22
CA GLU A 299 9.26 1.02 8.46
C GLU A 299 8.25 1.01 7.30
N LEU A 300 8.06 -0.16 6.67
CA LEU A 300 7.04 -0.42 5.67
C LEU A 300 5.74 -0.83 6.39
N LEU A 301 4.98 0.18 6.80
CA LEU A 301 3.83 0.00 7.68
C LEU A 301 2.64 -0.67 7.02
N PHE A 302 2.35 -0.33 5.76
CA PHE A 302 1.22 -0.89 5.01
C PHE A 302 1.72 -1.54 3.71
N VAL A 303 1.57 -2.85 3.61
CA VAL A 303 2.14 -3.67 2.54
C VAL A 303 1.11 -4.64 1.99
N GLY A 304 1.13 -4.86 0.68
CA GLY A 304 0.36 -5.90 0.00
C GLY A 304 1.30 -7.00 -0.49
N LEU A 305 1.12 -8.22 0.03
CA LEU A 305 1.87 -9.38 -0.41
C LEU A 305 1.06 -10.16 -1.44
N ASP A 306 1.64 -10.41 -2.60
CA ASP A 306 1.01 -11.23 -3.64
C ASP A 306 1.56 -12.65 -3.59
N VAL A 307 0.65 -13.64 -3.45
CA VAL A 307 0.99 -15.05 -3.22
C VAL A 307 0.22 -15.95 -4.18
N ILE A 308 0.95 -16.78 -4.94
CA ILE A 308 0.37 -17.81 -5.79
C ILE A 308 0.78 -19.18 -5.24
N GLY A 309 -0.21 -19.98 -4.81
CA GLY A 309 0.08 -21.24 -4.12
C GLY A 309 0.91 -21.00 -2.86
N ASP A 310 2.13 -21.52 -2.84
CA ASP A 310 3.05 -21.47 -1.69
C ASP A 310 4.12 -20.38 -1.79
N TYR A 311 4.06 -19.51 -2.80
CA TYR A 311 5.15 -18.60 -3.14
C TYR A 311 4.70 -17.15 -3.25
N ILE A 312 5.53 -16.26 -2.72
CA ILE A 312 5.45 -14.81 -2.92
C ILE A 312 5.87 -14.50 -4.37
N THR A 313 5.08 -13.69 -5.05
CA THR A 313 5.39 -13.22 -6.40
C THR A 313 5.73 -11.73 -6.45
N GLU A 314 5.21 -10.94 -5.49
CA GLU A 314 5.44 -9.49 -5.37
C GLU A 314 5.22 -9.03 -3.92
N ILE A 315 5.94 -7.99 -3.50
CA ILE A 315 5.78 -7.29 -2.22
C ILE A 315 5.47 -5.83 -2.54
N ASN A 316 4.20 -5.48 -2.52
CA ASN A 316 3.70 -4.16 -2.92
C ASN A 316 3.76 -3.19 -1.74
N VAL A 317 4.64 -2.19 -1.81
CA VAL A 317 4.89 -1.21 -0.75
C VAL A 317 4.39 0.20 -1.07
N THR A 318 4.00 0.47 -2.31
CA THR A 318 3.57 1.80 -2.79
C THR A 318 2.11 2.07 -2.43
N SER A 319 1.18 1.59 -3.24
CA SER A 319 -0.27 1.80 -3.08
C SER A 319 -1.06 0.48 -3.12
N PRO A 320 -0.81 -0.50 -2.20
CA PRO A 320 -1.55 -1.76 -2.23
C PRO A 320 -3.04 -1.54 -2.01
N THR A 321 -3.85 -2.29 -2.78
CA THR A 321 -5.30 -2.26 -2.77
C THR A 321 -5.88 -3.56 -2.23
N GLY A 322 -7.20 -3.56 -1.92
CA GLY A 322 -7.93 -4.74 -1.43
C GLY A 322 -8.75 -4.48 -0.18
N ILE A 323 -8.60 -3.32 0.48
CA ILE A 323 -9.33 -2.97 1.71
C ILE A 323 -10.84 -3.08 1.49
N ARG A 324 -11.40 -2.30 0.58
CA ARG A 324 -12.86 -2.23 0.34
C ARG A 324 -13.50 -3.59 0.04
N GLN A 325 -12.78 -4.45 -0.69
CA GLN A 325 -13.28 -5.77 -1.03
C GLN A 325 -13.33 -6.71 0.18
N LEU A 326 -12.31 -6.68 1.05
CA LEU A 326 -12.26 -7.50 2.26
C LEU A 326 -13.22 -6.99 3.31
N ASP A 327 -13.25 -5.69 3.56
CA ASP A 327 -14.16 -5.06 4.52
C ASP A 327 -15.62 -5.42 4.19
N LYS A 328 -16.00 -5.30 2.90
CA LYS A 328 -17.35 -5.64 2.45
C LYS A 328 -17.70 -7.11 2.61
N GLN A 329 -16.74 -8.03 2.37
CA GLN A 329 -17.00 -9.47 2.40
C GLN A 329 -17.05 -10.02 3.82
N PHE A 330 -16.31 -9.45 4.76
CA PHE A 330 -16.15 -9.99 6.11
C PHE A 330 -16.69 -9.07 7.22
N GLY A 331 -17.14 -7.87 6.90
CA GLY A 331 -17.64 -6.93 7.90
C GLY A 331 -16.55 -6.44 8.85
N ILE A 332 -15.31 -6.31 8.36
CA ILE A 332 -14.15 -5.82 9.10
C ILE A 332 -13.85 -4.37 8.69
N ASN A 333 -12.95 -3.72 9.40
CA ASN A 333 -12.44 -2.38 9.06
C ASN A 333 -10.91 -2.38 9.10
N ILE A 334 -10.29 -2.62 7.94
CA ILE A 334 -8.83 -2.68 7.80
C ILE A 334 -8.22 -1.28 7.96
N SER A 335 -8.92 -0.26 7.48
CA SER A 335 -8.48 1.13 7.66
C SER A 335 -8.40 1.51 9.13
N ALA A 336 -9.34 1.06 9.97
CA ALA A 336 -9.28 1.30 11.41
C ALA A 336 -8.02 0.67 12.02
N GLN A 337 -7.69 -0.58 11.68
CA GLN A 337 -6.47 -1.24 12.18
C GLN A 337 -5.18 -0.50 11.77
N LEU A 338 -5.18 0.06 10.55
CA LEU A 338 -4.05 0.88 10.10
C LEU A 338 -3.94 2.18 10.90
N LEU A 339 -5.05 2.91 11.05
CA LEU A 339 -5.05 4.19 11.77
C LEU A 339 -4.82 4.03 13.28
N ASP A 340 -5.25 2.92 13.91
CA ASP A 340 -4.88 2.57 15.29
C ASP A 340 -3.35 2.49 15.42
N THR A 341 -2.70 1.77 14.49
CA THR A 341 -1.23 1.67 14.47
C THR A 341 -0.55 3.02 14.22
N VAL A 342 -1.15 3.89 13.43
CA VAL A 342 -0.64 5.26 13.21
C VAL A 342 -0.73 6.08 14.49
N GLU A 343 -1.88 6.06 15.17
CA GLU A 343 -2.10 6.77 16.44
C GLU A 343 -1.13 6.28 17.51
N GLU A 344 -0.93 4.95 17.64
CA GLU A 344 0.06 4.36 18.56
C GLU A 344 1.48 4.89 18.28
N LYS A 345 1.88 4.93 17.00
CA LYS A 345 3.20 5.44 16.61
C LYS A 345 3.35 6.95 16.82
N LEU A 346 2.31 7.72 16.58
CA LEU A 346 2.31 9.18 16.87
C LEU A 346 2.41 9.46 18.37
N ALA A 347 1.78 8.64 19.21
CA ALA A 347 1.84 8.79 20.68
C ALA A 347 3.24 8.47 21.25
N LEU A 348 4.10 7.78 20.52
CA LEU A 348 5.47 7.44 20.92
C LEU A 348 6.52 8.47 20.46
N ARG A 349 6.12 9.49 19.67
CA ARG A 349 6.98 10.59 19.20
C ARG A 349 6.89 11.80 20.13
#